data_0f546167ec8f5cba609b5f15fb987808
#
_entry.id   0f546167ec8f5cba609b5f15fb987808
#
_cell.length_a   1.000
_cell.length_b   1.000
_cell.length_c   1.000
_cell.angle_alpha   90.00
_cell.angle_beta   90.00
_cell.angle_gamma   90.00
#
_symmetry.space_group_name_H-M   'P 1'
#
loop_
_entity.id
_entity.type
_entity.pdbx_description
1 polymer ?
#
loop_
_entity_poly.entity_id
_entity_poly.type
_entity_poly.pdbx_seq_one_letter_code
_entity_poly.pdbx_strand_id
1 'polypeptide(L)'
;MAQDVNEKLATERAAKLPRHVRFFTRQSRKGLPAPAYAVALERGIRIPMPDGTHQIADRYIPQSGEPCPTLLVRSPYGRGFPYDFMYGGLFAEHGYNVLLQSTRGTGGSGGTFEPFTDEAADAQATIAWLREQPWFSGSLATIGASYLGFTQWALANDPPPELKAMVVQVSADDFYGFLYPGRAFAMEATLTGVAAMLSQDKGLRPFTGAVLRLMLTYKKVARMLPLVPGYQLAFGKRVGYLENWLAHPAAGDPYWAPRRADPDIESAPPVHLLGGWYDVVIDQTLDSYRRLREAGRTVRLVVGPWNHTSGFNKAMPIIAGEALAWLRAHLTGNGDAPGPAPVRVHVGEIGGKGQWRDLADWPPPDAIAQSWHLHAGGTLADSPGEGTSSFRYDPADPTPSVGGPRMDSSGFGPKDNGKLEARDDVLVFTGPVISEPHEVIGPVSLRLRVRGSSPNFDVFARLCDVDAKGTSWNICDGLLRLDGTPPADAGGWTEIEVPMSATAHRFAPGHRLRVQVSGGAHPRWARNTGTAEQIATATSLVPVDIEISHRETVLSLPVPLR
;
A
#
# COMPACT_ATOMS: atom_id res chain seq x y z
N MET A 1 23.67 39.43 15.80
CA MET A 1 22.62 40.16 16.54
C MET A 1 21.21 39.87 16.03
N ALA A 2 20.87 40.02 14.74
CA ALA A 2 19.51 39.66 14.24
C ALA A 2 19.24 38.14 14.23
N GLN A 3 20.25 37.32 13.93
CA GLN A 3 20.15 35.86 14.03
C GLN A 3 19.96 35.39 15.47
N ASP A 4 20.72 35.91 16.43
CA ASP A 4 20.58 35.60 17.86
C ASP A 4 19.21 35.99 18.45
N VAL A 5 18.60 37.06 17.96
CA VAL A 5 17.28 37.51 18.41
C VAL A 5 16.18 36.63 17.86
N ASN A 6 16.29 36.19 16.60
CA ASN A 6 15.31 35.26 16.00
C ASN A 6 15.42 33.84 16.59
N GLU A 7 16.62 33.38 16.90
CA GLU A 7 16.84 32.09 17.56
C GLU A 7 16.33 32.10 19.01
N LYS A 8 16.56 33.19 19.76
CA LYS A 8 15.96 33.40 21.09
C LYS A 8 14.43 33.45 21.03
N LEU A 9 13.85 34.18 20.07
CA LEU A 9 12.38 34.25 19.89
C LEU A 9 11.76 32.89 19.50
N ALA A 10 12.46 32.07 18.69
CA ALA A 10 12.02 30.72 18.37
C ALA A 10 12.10 29.80 19.59
N THR A 11 13.13 29.92 20.42
CA THR A 11 13.30 29.13 21.65
C THR A 11 12.29 29.55 22.75
N GLU A 12 11.91 30.80 22.81
CA GLU A 12 10.89 31.33 23.74
C GLU A 12 9.46 30.85 23.38
N ARG A 13 9.19 30.52 22.11
CA ARG A 13 7.90 29.96 21.65
C ARG A 13 7.79 28.43 21.79
N ALA A 14 8.90 27.74 21.98
CA ALA A 14 8.92 26.29 22.06
C ALA A 14 8.47 25.77 23.43
N ALA A 15 7.36 25.07 23.45
CA ALA A 15 6.80 24.44 24.65
C ALA A 15 7.33 23.00 24.83
N LYS A 16 7.28 22.49 26.07
CA LYS A 16 7.52 21.05 26.34
C LYS A 16 6.50 20.19 25.62
N LEU A 17 6.90 19.01 25.17
CA LEU A 17 5.99 18.02 24.57
C LEU A 17 4.77 17.76 25.48
N PRO A 18 3.55 17.65 24.92
CA PRO A 18 2.37 17.26 25.65
C PRO A 18 2.52 15.93 26.36
N ARG A 19 1.81 15.73 27.47
CA ARG A 19 1.91 14.51 28.29
C ARG A 19 1.59 13.23 27.48
N HIS A 20 0.56 13.25 26.63
CA HIS A 20 0.18 12.10 25.80
C HIS A 20 1.26 11.78 24.76
N VAL A 21 1.85 12.78 24.09
CA VAL A 21 2.95 12.56 23.14
C VAL A 21 4.13 11.90 23.84
N ARG A 22 4.57 12.42 24.98
CA ARG A 22 5.66 11.81 25.78
C ARG A 22 5.35 10.36 26.18
N PHE A 23 4.11 10.08 26.58
CA PHE A 23 3.69 8.74 26.97
C PHE A 23 3.76 7.76 25.79
N PHE A 24 3.13 8.09 24.66
CA PHE A 24 3.10 7.20 23.50
C PHE A 24 4.48 7.08 22.83
N THR A 25 5.28 8.15 22.72
CA THR A 25 6.67 8.07 22.27
C THR A 25 7.47 7.07 23.13
N ARG A 26 7.33 7.15 24.46
CA ARG A 26 8.00 6.22 25.38
C ARG A 26 7.55 4.76 25.17
N GLN A 27 6.28 4.51 24.90
CA GLN A 27 5.78 3.15 24.61
C GLN A 27 6.32 2.62 23.27
N SER A 28 6.50 3.48 22.29
CA SER A 28 6.99 3.13 20.95
C SER A 28 8.49 2.82 20.89
N ARG A 29 9.25 3.12 21.96
CA ARG A 29 10.72 2.90 22.03
C ARG A 29 11.13 1.45 22.19
N LYS A 30 10.22 0.53 22.43
CA LYS A 30 10.58 -0.87 22.68
C LYS A 30 11.36 -1.44 21.48
N GLY A 31 12.61 -1.84 21.74
CA GLY A 31 13.50 -2.38 20.70
C GLY A 31 14.26 -1.33 19.88
N LEU A 32 14.08 -0.03 20.18
CA LEU A 32 14.82 1.06 19.53
C LEU A 32 16.03 1.49 20.37
N PRO A 33 17.02 2.18 19.78
CA PRO A 33 18.10 2.83 20.51
C PRO A 33 17.57 3.76 21.61
N ALA A 34 18.37 4.02 22.62
CA ALA A 34 18.02 4.99 23.65
C ALA A 34 17.88 6.41 23.06
N PRO A 35 16.91 7.22 23.52
CA PRO A 35 16.80 8.61 23.11
C PRO A 35 18.01 9.42 23.53
N ALA A 36 18.51 10.28 22.63
CA ALA A 36 19.68 11.11 22.88
C ALA A 36 19.32 12.51 23.42
N TYR A 37 18.12 13.03 23.08
CA TYR A 37 17.78 14.41 23.34
C TYR A 37 16.39 14.59 23.98
N ALA A 38 16.25 15.63 24.80
CA ALA A 38 14.96 16.19 25.14
C ALA A 38 14.38 16.93 23.92
N VAL A 39 13.06 17.06 23.85
CA VAL A 39 12.37 17.64 22.69
C VAL A 39 11.52 18.83 23.12
N ALA A 40 11.68 19.94 22.42
CA ALA A 40 10.78 21.09 22.48
C ALA A 40 9.83 21.08 21.27
N LEU A 41 8.70 21.77 21.37
CA LEU A 41 7.66 21.81 20.33
C LEU A 41 7.25 23.25 20.04
N GLU A 42 7.40 23.65 18.77
CA GLU A 42 6.85 24.88 18.20
C GLU A 42 5.65 24.54 17.33
N ARG A 43 4.50 25.21 17.57
CA ARG A 43 3.25 24.88 16.90
C ARG A 43 2.74 26.00 16.01
N GLY A 44 1.99 25.60 14.97
CA GLY A 44 1.22 26.55 14.16
C GLY A 44 2.08 27.44 13.26
N ILE A 45 3.25 26.95 12.86
CA ILE A 45 4.12 27.62 11.90
C ILE A 45 3.36 27.78 10.58
N ARG A 46 3.29 28.99 10.07
CA ARG A 46 2.63 29.31 8.80
C ARG A 46 3.67 29.34 7.69
N ILE A 47 3.55 28.41 6.77
CA ILE A 47 4.42 28.30 5.59
C ILE A 47 3.66 28.90 4.40
N PRO A 48 4.13 30.02 3.82
CA PRO A 48 3.46 30.69 2.71
C PRO A 48 3.55 29.84 1.45
N MET A 49 2.47 29.85 0.66
CA MET A 49 2.40 29.19 -0.65
C MET A 49 2.35 30.26 -1.75
N PRO A 50 2.81 29.95 -2.98
CA PRO A 50 2.87 30.92 -4.09
C PRO A 50 1.52 31.54 -4.47
N ASP A 51 0.40 30.83 -4.22
CA ASP A 51 -0.95 31.31 -4.48
C ASP A 51 -1.53 32.22 -3.40
N GLY A 52 -0.71 32.63 -2.43
CA GLY A 52 -1.12 33.48 -1.30
C GLY A 52 -1.80 32.74 -0.16
N THR A 53 -2.02 31.43 -0.28
CA THR A 53 -2.47 30.59 0.84
C THR A 53 -1.29 30.26 1.78
N HIS A 54 -1.53 29.47 2.81
CA HIS A 54 -0.47 29.00 3.69
C HIS A 54 -0.76 27.58 4.17
N GLN A 55 0.28 26.82 4.41
CA GLN A 55 0.18 25.54 5.11
C GLN A 55 0.66 25.67 6.55
N ILE A 56 0.10 24.84 7.44
CA ILE A 56 0.41 24.86 8.87
C ILE A 56 1.33 23.70 9.21
N ALA A 57 2.39 23.97 9.96
CA ALA A 57 3.30 22.95 10.47
C ALA A 57 3.52 23.06 11.98
N ASP A 58 3.91 21.94 12.59
CA ASP A 58 4.44 21.86 13.94
C ASP A 58 5.89 21.35 13.86
N ARG A 59 6.81 21.99 14.58
CA ARG A 59 8.22 21.64 14.59
C ARG A 59 8.61 21.03 15.92
N TYR A 60 9.19 19.82 15.89
CA TYR A 60 9.74 19.10 17.05
C TYR A 60 11.25 19.27 17.04
N ILE A 61 11.79 19.91 18.08
CA ILE A 61 13.16 20.44 18.14
C ILE A 61 13.97 19.61 19.13
N PRO A 62 14.98 18.85 18.68
CA PRO A 62 15.92 18.21 19.58
C PRO A 62 16.74 19.25 20.33
N GLN A 63 16.88 19.11 21.63
CA GLN A 63 17.65 20.01 22.48
C GLN A 63 19.14 19.59 22.46
N SER A 64 19.74 19.63 21.26
CA SER A 64 21.12 19.19 21.01
C SER A 64 22.18 20.25 21.27
N GLY A 65 21.80 21.54 21.17
CA GLY A 65 22.75 22.66 21.12
C GLY A 65 23.42 22.86 19.76
N GLU A 66 23.25 21.95 18.82
CA GLU A 66 23.84 21.97 17.48
C GLU A 66 22.74 21.88 16.40
N PRO A 67 22.99 22.38 15.17
CA PRO A 67 22.06 22.21 14.06
C PRO A 67 21.83 20.73 13.73
N CYS A 68 20.56 20.32 13.70
CA CYS A 68 20.16 18.96 13.37
C CYS A 68 19.61 18.87 11.95
N PRO A 69 19.78 17.73 11.25
CA PRO A 69 19.14 17.52 9.96
C PRO A 69 17.62 17.57 10.09
N THR A 70 16.96 18.09 9.05
CA THR A 70 15.49 18.22 9.01
C THR A 70 14.84 16.96 8.47
N LEU A 71 13.79 16.51 9.14
CA LEU A 71 12.91 15.44 8.70
C LEU A 71 11.53 16.03 8.39
N LEU A 72 11.18 16.11 7.11
CA LEU A 72 9.88 16.63 6.66
C LEU A 72 8.85 15.50 6.58
N VAL A 73 7.69 15.74 7.18
CA VAL A 73 6.51 14.85 7.14
C VAL A 73 5.31 15.68 6.69
N ARG A 74 4.75 15.38 5.52
CA ARG A 74 3.56 16.08 5.00
C ARG A 74 2.35 15.16 5.07
N SER A 75 1.27 15.61 5.71
CA SER A 75 0.14 14.77 6.09
C SER A 75 -1.21 15.43 5.83
N PRO A 76 -2.14 14.79 5.10
CA PRO A 76 -3.52 15.26 5.02
C PRO A 76 -4.34 14.92 6.27
N TYR A 77 -3.79 14.10 7.14
CA TYR A 77 -4.47 13.56 8.32
C TYR A 77 -4.28 14.42 9.58
N GLY A 78 -3.71 15.62 9.42
CA GLY A 78 -3.38 16.52 10.51
C GLY A 78 -2.01 16.23 11.15
N ARG A 79 -1.73 16.95 12.28
CA ARG A 79 -0.44 16.92 12.98
C ARG A 79 -0.52 16.38 14.41
N GLY A 80 -1.70 15.92 14.81
CA GLY A 80 -1.95 15.32 16.12
C GLY A 80 -1.75 13.81 16.15
N PHE A 81 -2.37 13.17 17.11
CA PHE A 81 -2.33 11.71 17.26
C PHE A 81 -2.80 10.98 16.00
N PRO A 82 -2.05 9.96 15.52
CA PRO A 82 -0.83 9.37 16.13
C PRO A 82 0.49 9.96 15.61
N TYR A 83 0.47 10.85 14.63
CA TYR A 83 1.65 11.35 13.91
C TYR A 83 2.58 12.18 14.80
N ASP A 84 2.02 12.89 15.79
CA ASP A 84 2.75 13.72 16.76
C ASP A 84 3.77 12.90 17.57
N PHE A 85 3.46 11.66 17.95
CA PHE A 85 4.41 10.80 18.67
C PHE A 85 5.20 9.87 17.73
N MET A 86 4.59 9.35 16.67
CA MET A 86 5.22 8.39 15.75
C MET A 86 6.35 9.03 14.94
N TYR A 87 6.12 10.21 14.44
CA TYR A 87 7.12 10.94 13.66
C TYR A 87 7.72 12.09 14.48
N GLY A 88 6.89 12.98 15.03
CA GLY A 88 7.35 14.15 15.75
C GLY A 88 8.26 13.83 16.94
N GLY A 89 7.68 13.23 17.99
CA GLY A 89 8.41 12.95 19.22
C GLY A 89 9.54 11.95 19.04
N LEU A 90 9.24 10.81 18.37
CA LEU A 90 10.19 9.71 18.24
C LEU A 90 11.48 10.10 17.50
N PHE A 91 11.36 10.72 16.34
CA PHE A 91 12.55 11.07 15.55
C PHE A 91 13.28 12.29 16.12
N ALA A 92 12.57 13.23 16.74
CA ALA A 92 13.23 14.35 17.39
C ALA A 92 14.07 13.94 18.61
N GLU A 93 13.66 12.95 19.37
CA GLU A 93 14.47 12.37 20.46
C GLU A 93 15.77 11.70 19.98
N HIS A 94 15.84 11.36 18.68
CA HIS A 94 17.01 10.78 18.04
C HIS A 94 17.85 11.79 17.22
N GLY A 95 17.59 13.09 17.36
CA GLY A 95 18.41 14.14 16.80
C GLY A 95 17.95 14.70 15.44
N TYR A 96 16.69 14.47 15.06
CA TYR A 96 16.12 15.07 13.85
C TYR A 96 15.22 16.25 14.18
N ASN A 97 15.39 17.36 13.46
CA ASN A 97 14.50 18.51 13.53
C ASN A 97 13.24 18.21 12.70
N VAL A 98 12.17 17.69 13.33
CA VAL A 98 11.00 17.18 12.59
C VAL A 98 10.02 18.31 12.30
N LEU A 99 9.77 18.55 11.01
CA LEU A 99 8.70 19.43 10.53
C LEU A 99 7.50 18.61 10.09
N LEU A 100 6.46 18.57 10.92
CA LEU A 100 5.20 17.87 10.63
C LEU A 100 4.21 18.89 10.09
N GLN A 101 3.91 18.80 8.78
CA GLN A 101 3.11 19.77 8.03
C GLN A 101 1.77 19.16 7.60
N SER A 102 0.68 19.89 7.76
CA SER A 102 -0.60 19.54 7.15
C SER A 102 -0.62 19.99 5.70
N THR A 103 -1.09 19.11 4.80
CA THR A 103 -1.23 19.44 3.38
C THR A 103 -2.36 20.45 3.14
N ARG A 104 -2.46 20.96 1.93
CA ARG A 104 -3.44 21.96 1.48
C ARG A 104 -4.86 21.57 1.89
N GLY A 105 -5.62 22.53 2.45
CA GLY A 105 -7.01 22.37 2.86
C GLY A 105 -7.26 21.42 4.05
N THR A 106 -6.20 20.98 4.76
CA THR A 106 -6.32 20.09 5.92
C THR A 106 -5.67 20.67 7.17
N GLY A 107 -6.09 20.25 8.34
CA GLY A 107 -5.47 20.58 9.63
C GLY A 107 -5.21 22.06 9.90
N GLY A 108 -6.03 22.95 9.34
CA GLY A 108 -5.92 24.40 9.43
C GLY A 108 -5.08 25.06 8.32
N SER A 109 -4.51 24.29 7.40
CA SER A 109 -3.88 24.79 6.18
C SER A 109 -4.93 25.40 5.23
N GLY A 110 -4.55 26.46 4.53
CA GLY A 110 -5.41 27.14 3.56
C GLY A 110 -5.60 26.37 2.27
N GLY A 111 -6.46 26.90 1.38
CA GLY A 111 -6.81 26.27 0.11
C GLY A 111 -7.87 25.19 0.23
N THR A 112 -8.09 24.45 -0.84
CA THR A 112 -9.06 23.35 -0.92
C THR A 112 -8.32 22.03 -1.00
N PHE A 113 -8.76 21.04 -0.24
CA PHE A 113 -8.20 19.68 -0.32
C PHE A 113 -8.77 18.94 -1.53
N GLU A 114 -7.95 18.79 -2.55
CA GLU A 114 -8.17 17.86 -3.66
C GLU A 114 -7.06 16.82 -3.60
N PRO A 115 -7.34 15.56 -3.26
CA PRO A 115 -6.29 14.59 -2.99
C PRO A 115 -5.36 14.35 -4.18
N PHE A 116 -4.05 14.29 -3.89
CA PHE A 116 -2.99 13.91 -4.82
C PHE A 116 -2.69 14.90 -5.97
N THR A 117 -3.18 16.14 -5.93
CA THR A 117 -3.02 17.09 -7.05
C THR A 117 -1.89 18.09 -6.87
N ASP A 118 -1.81 18.75 -5.70
CA ASP A 118 -0.91 19.90 -5.50
C ASP A 118 0.36 19.54 -4.72
N GLU A 119 0.61 18.25 -4.48
CA GLU A 119 1.64 17.81 -3.53
C GLU A 119 3.06 18.16 -3.98
N ALA A 120 3.36 18.11 -5.27
CA ALA A 120 4.67 18.46 -5.80
C ALA A 120 4.96 19.97 -5.64
N ALA A 121 4.04 20.83 -6.10
CA ALA A 121 4.19 22.28 -6.03
C ALA A 121 4.26 22.80 -4.58
N ASP A 122 3.40 22.28 -3.71
CA ASP A 122 3.37 22.62 -2.30
C ASP A 122 4.64 22.14 -1.55
N ALA A 123 5.21 21.00 -1.96
CA ALA A 123 6.48 20.52 -1.43
C ALA A 123 7.62 21.46 -1.80
N GLN A 124 7.75 21.86 -3.07
CA GLN A 124 8.76 22.80 -3.53
C GLN A 124 8.66 24.15 -2.82
N ALA A 125 7.45 24.68 -2.61
CA ALA A 125 7.23 25.90 -1.84
C ALA A 125 7.70 25.75 -0.38
N THR A 126 7.46 24.59 0.22
CA THR A 126 7.94 24.27 1.58
C THR A 126 9.48 24.25 1.64
N ILE A 127 10.14 23.68 0.63
CA ILE A 127 11.61 23.67 0.53
C ILE A 127 12.15 25.10 0.38
N ALA A 128 11.53 25.92 -0.48
CA ALA A 128 11.94 27.33 -0.63
C ALA A 128 11.85 28.07 0.70
N TRP A 129 10.77 27.89 1.46
CA TRP A 129 10.63 28.47 2.79
C TRP A 129 11.66 27.93 3.79
N LEU A 130 11.99 26.62 3.75
CA LEU A 130 13.00 26.01 4.63
C LEU A 130 14.37 26.65 4.43
N ARG A 131 14.78 26.98 3.20
CA ARG A 131 16.05 27.63 2.90
C ARG A 131 16.23 29.01 3.58
N GLU A 132 15.12 29.66 3.90
CA GLU A 132 15.12 30.96 4.60
C GLU A 132 15.18 30.81 6.14
N GLN A 133 15.05 29.59 6.66
CA GLN A 133 15.02 29.40 8.11
C GLN A 133 16.43 29.33 8.69
N PRO A 134 16.73 30.11 9.73
CA PRO A 134 18.08 30.15 10.34
C PRO A 134 18.50 28.83 10.99
N TRP A 135 17.54 27.97 11.31
CA TRP A 135 17.75 26.66 11.91
C TRP A 135 17.87 25.52 10.88
N PHE A 136 17.67 25.78 9.61
CA PHE A 136 17.78 24.76 8.57
C PHE A 136 19.25 24.49 8.24
N SER A 137 19.70 23.28 8.48
CA SER A 137 21.10 22.87 8.27
C SER A 137 21.47 22.63 6.79
N GLY A 138 20.52 22.75 5.85
CA GLY A 138 20.73 22.35 4.45
C GLY A 138 20.70 20.83 4.22
N SER A 139 20.40 20.03 5.26
CA SER A 139 20.26 18.57 5.16
C SER A 139 18.82 18.18 5.46
N LEU A 140 18.17 17.54 4.49
CA LEU A 140 16.75 17.17 4.50
C LEU A 140 16.57 15.67 4.23
N ALA A 141 15.66 15.06 4.93
CA ALA A 141 15.05 13.78 4.53
C ALA A 141 13.53 13.85 4.66
N THR A 142 12.86 12.89 4.07
CA THR A 142 11.40 12.72 4.19
C THR A 142 11.05 11.35 4.76
N ILE A 143 9.93 11.26 5.47
CA ILE A 143 9.41 10.00 6.01
C ILE A 143 7.88 10.03 6.04
N GLY A 144 7.26 8.89 5.82
CA GLY A 144 5.83 8.74 6.03
C GLY A 144 5.21 7.54 5.36
N ALA A 145 4.03 7.17 5.86
CA ALA A 145 3.26 6.02 5.40
C ALA A 145 2.07 6.46 4.53
N SER A 146 1.68 5.63 3.57
CA SER A 146 0.47 5.82 2.77
C SER A 146 0.52 7.16 1.99
N TYR A 147 -0.47 8.02 2.15
CA TYR A 147 -0.47 9.36 1.56
C TYR A 147 0.80 10.17 1.88
N LEU A 148 1.35 10.05 3.10
CA LEU A 148 2.60 10.71 3.48
C LEU A 148 3.81 10.17 2.68
N GLY A 149 3.72 8.94 2.16
CA GLY A 149 4.67 8.39 1.20
C GLY A 149 4.48 8.97 -0.21
N PHE A 150 3.24 9.13 -0.66
CA PHE A 150 2.94 9.80 -1.92
C PHE A 150 3.50 11.24 -1.96
N THR A 151 3.40 12.00 -0.86
CA THR A 151 3.98 13.36 -0.80
C THR A 151 5.49 13.37 -0.97
N GLN A 152 6.19 12.29 -0.61
CA GLN A 152 7.63 12.13 -0.84
C GLN A 152 7.93 11.84 -2.31
N TRP A 153 7.17 10.94 -2.94
CA TRP A 153 7.27 10.67 -4.37
C TRP A 153 6.98 11.93 -5.20
N ALA A 154 5.98 12.72 -4.82
CA ALA A 154 5.68 13.99 -5.47
C ALA A 154 6.83 15.01 -5.36
N LEU A 155 7.54 15.06 -4.23
CA LEU A 155 8.76 15.86 -4.09
C LEU A 155 9.91 15.30 -4.96
N ALA A 156 9.99 14.00 -5.12
CA ALA A 156 11.00 13.34 -5.94
C ALA A 156 10.77 13.48 -7.46
N ASN A 157 9.69 14.12 -7.91
CA ASN A 157 9.49 14.54 -9.29
C ASN A 157 10.56 15.57 -9.74
N ASP A 158 10.95 16.47 -8.82
CA ASP A 158 12.06 17.41 -8.99
C ASP A 158 12.81 17.50 -7.64
N PRO A 159 13.70 16.51 -7.36
CA PRO A 159 14.28 16.39 -6.02
C PRO A 159 15.27 17.52 -5.73
N PRO A 160 15.05 18.31 -4.67
CA PRO A 160 15.95 19.41 -4.31
C PRO A 160 17.30 18.84 -3.81
N PRO A 161 18.42 19.57 -4.00
CA PRO A 161 19.75 19.09 -3.63
C PRO A 161 19.94 18.85 -2.12
N GLU A 162 19.10 19.44 -1.28
CA GLU A 162 19.05 19.23 0.17
C GLU A 162 18.46 17.87 0.56
N LEU A 163 17.65 17.24 -0.32
CA LEU A 163 17.02 15.94 -0.06
C LEU A 163 18.05 14.81 -0.15
N LYS A 164 18.46 14.30 1.00
CA LYS A 164 19.54 13.30 1.12
C LYS A 164 19.03 11.87 1.29
N ALA A 165 17.79 11.70 1.75
CA ALA A 165 17.19 10.37 1.94
C ALA A 165 15.66 10.46 1.97
N MET A 166 15.02 9.35 1.58
CA MET A 166 13.58 9.14 1.71
C MET A 166 13.31 7.83 2.47
N VAL A 167 12.27 7.83 3.31
CA VAL A 167 11.74 6.62 3.97
C VAL A 167 10.26 6.49 3.63
N VAL A 168 9.98 5.70 2.62
CA VAL A 168 8.62 5.52 2.06
C VAL A 168 8.02 4.23 2.63
N GLN A 169 6.91 4.36 3.34
CA GLN A 169 6.27 3.25 4.03
C GLN A 169 4.88 3.00 3.44
N VAL A 170 4.61 1.75 3.05
CA VAL A 170 3.29 1.30 2.59
C VAL A 170 2.59 2.32 1.68
N SER A 171 3.26 2.73 0.61
CA SER A 171 2.80 3.81 -0.27
C SER A 171 2.89 3.46 -1.74
N ALA A 172 2.09 4.16 -2.52
CA ALA A 172 2.05 4.13 -3.97
C ALA A 172 2.52 5.47 -4.53
N ASP A 173 3.09 5.48 -5.72
CA ASP A 173 3.39 6.67 -6.52
C ASP A 173 2.36 6.90 -7.65
N ASP A 174 1.60 5.87 -8.02
CA ASP A 174 0.47 5.94 -8.95
C ASP A 174 -0.86 5.72 -8.22
N PHE A 175 -1.63 6.79 -8.07
CA PHE A 175 -2.92 6.71 -7.40
C PHE A 175 -3.98 5.98 -8.22
N TYR A 176 -3.92 6.03 -9.56
CA TYR A 176 -4.80 5.22 -10.40
C TYR A 176 -4.58 3.72 -10.16
N GLY A 177 -3.32 3.28 -10.15
CA GLY A 177 -2.98 1.88 -9.89
C GLY A 177 -3.44 1.38 -8.52
N PHE A 178 -3.51 2.27 -7.50
CA PHE A 178 -4.10 1.96 -6.21
C PHE A 178 -5.64 1.79 -6.28
N LEU A 179 -6.33 2.67 -7.03
CA LEU A 179 -7.78 2.64 -7.14
C LEU A 179 -8.32 1.52 -8.03
N TYR A 180 -7.58 1.18 -9.09
CA TYR A 180 -8.01 0.23 -10.12
C TYR A 180 -6.99 -0.90 -10.36
N PRO A 181 -6.52 -1.60 -9.29
CA PRO A 181 -5.62 -2.74 -9.48
C PRO A 181 -6.33 -3.82 -10.31
N GLY A 182 -5.66 -4.30 -11.37
CA GLY A 182 -6.27 -5.24 -12.30
C GLY A 182 -7.49 -4.68 -13.05
N ARG A 183 -7.55 -3.35 -13.22
CA ARG A 183 -8.64 -2.59 -13.90
C ARG A 183 -9.99 -2.62 -13.15
N ALA A 184 -10.04 -3.17 -11.94
CA ALA A 184 -11.24 -3.25 -11.12
C ALA A 184 -11.16 -2.29 -9.92
N PHE A 185 -12.26 -1.59 -9.63
CA PHE A 185 -12.28 -0.60 -8.55
C PHE A 185 -12.09 -1.26 -7.18
N ALA A 186 -11.01 -0.88 -6.48
CA ALA A 186 -10.64 -1.37 -5.14
C ALA A 186 -11.55 -0.74 -4.06
N MET A 187 -12.78 -1.22 -3.96
CA MET A 187 -13.85 -0.59 -3.19
C MET A 187 -13.54 -0.52 -1.69
N GLU A 188 -13.08 -1.60 -1.07
CA GLU A 188 -12.79 -1.64 0.37
C GLU A 188 -11.68 -0.65 0.74
N ALA A 189 -10.56 -0.70 0.02
CA ALA A 189 -9.41 0.16 0.28
C ALA A 189 -9.77 1.64 0.08
N THR A 190 -10.49 1.95 -0.99
CA THR A 190 -10.92 3.32 -1.31
C THR A 190 -11.86 3.90 -0.26
N LEU A 191 -12.89 3.15 0.16
CA LEU A 191 -13.84 3.65 1.16
C LEU A 191 -13.16 3.88 2.52
N THR A 192 -12.22 3.00 2.90
CA THR A 192 -11.45 3.14 4.13
C THR A 192 -10.53 4.37 4.07
N GLY A 193 -9.83 4.57 2.96
CA GLY A 193 -8.97 5.74 2.73
C GLY A 193 -9.76 7.05 2.75
N VAL A 194 -10.92 7.09 2.08
CA VAL A 194 -11.82 8.26 2.08
C VAL A 194 -12.32 8.58 3.49
N ALA A 195 -12.70 7.58 4.29
CA ALA A 195 -13.11 7.80 5.68
C ALA A 195 -12.00 8.46 6.50
N ALA A 196 -10.74 8.04 6.31
CA ALA A 196 -9.59 8.66 6.95
C ALA A 196 -9.39 10.12 6.49
N MET A 197 -9.38 10.38 5.20
CA MET A 197 -9.21 11.74 4.63
C MET A 197 -10.32 12.71 5.05
N LEU A 198 -11.55 12.24 5.23
CA LEU A 198 -12.68 13.09 5.62
C LEU A 198 -12.68 13.53 7.09
N SER A 199 -11.94 12.85 7.95
CA SER A 199 -12.19 12.95 9.39
C SER A 199 -10.95 13.00 10.28
N GLN A 200 -9.80 12.51 9.83
CA GLN A 200 -8.66 12.32 10.72
C GLN A 200 -7.99 13.65 11.13
N ASP A 201 -7.94 14.63 10.21
CA ASP A 201 -7.45 15.98 10.51
C ASP A 201 -8.30 16.75 11.53
N LYS A 202 -9.53 16.30 11.76
CA LYS A 202 -10.51 16.89 12.71
C LYS A 202 -10.40 16.32 14.11
N GLY A 203 -9.51 15.36 14.30
CA GLY A 203 -9.23 14.71 15.56
C GLY A 203 -9.87 13.34 15.76
N LEU A 204 -9.55 12.70 16.88
CA LEU A 204 -9.87 11.29 17.13
C LEU A 204 -11.39 10.98 17.17
N ARG A 205 -12.21 11.85 17.76
CA ARG A 205 -13.67 11.61 17.86
C ARG A 205 -14.36 11.59 16.49
N PRO A 206 -14.20 12.61 15.61
CA PRO A 206 -14.75 12.55 14.25
C PRO A 206 -14.24 11.36 13.45
N PHE A 207 -12.95 11.03 13.57
CA PHE A 207 -12.34 9.87 12.90
C PHE A 207 -13.01 8.55 13.35
N THR A 208 -13.12 8.30 14.66
CA THR A 208 -13.75 7.08 15.16
C THR A 208 -15.24 7.01 14.79
N GLY A 209 -15.93 8.14 14.77
CA GLY A 209 -17.33 8.22 14.33
C GLY A 209 -17.49 7.87 12.85
N ALA A 210 -16.62 8.37 11.98
CA ALA A 210 -16.64 8.05 10.53
C ALA A 210 -16.33 6.58 10.27
N VAL A 211 -15.32 6.02 10.95
CA VAL A 211 -14.98 4.59 10.84
C VAL A 211 -16.12 3.71 11.33
N LEU A 212 -16.73 4.03 12.49
CA LEU A 212 -17.86 3.27 13.01
C LEU A 212 -19.06 3.31 12.05
N ARG A 213 -19.39 4.48 11.52
CA ARG A 213 -20.47 4.63 10.52
C ARG A 213 -20.19 3.78 9.28
N LEU A 214 -18.96 3.83 8.75
CA LEU A 214 -18.56 3.00 7.62
C LEU A 214 -18.73 1.51 7.95
N MET A 215 -18.25 1.04 9.08
CA MET A 215 -18.39 -0.36 9.53
C MET A 215 -19.85 -0.82 9.60
N LEU A 216 -20.73 0.02 10.16
CA LEU A 216 -22.16 -0.29 10.29
C LEU A 216 -22.91 -0.30 8.96
N THR A 217 -22.49 0.51 8.00
CA THR A 217 -23.15 0.66 6.70
C THR A 217 -22.50 -0.14 5.59
N TYR A 218 -21.25 -0.60 5.76
CA TYR A 218 -20.40 -1.16 4.71
C TYR A 218 -21.05 -2.31 3.92
N LYS A 219 -21.61 -3.31 4.62
CA LYS A 219 -22.28 -4.45 3.97
C LYS A 219 -23.46 -4.03 3.09
N LYS A 220 -24.21 -3.01 3.52
CA LYS A 220 -25.33 -2.45 2.74
C LYS A 220 -24.81 -1.67 1.53
N VAL A 221 -23.84 -0.77 1.75
CA VAL A 221 -23.23 0.06 0.72
C VAL A 221 -22.58 -0.80 -0.37
N ALA A 222 -21.83 -1.82 0.03
CA ALA A 222 -21.17 -2.74 -0.90
C ALA A 222 -22.15 -3.44 -1.86
N ARG A 223 -23.40 -3.66 -1.46
CA ARG A 223 -24.45 -4.29 -2.27
C ARG A 223 -25.32 -3.30 -3.05
N MET A 224 -25.17 -1.98 -2.83
CA MET A 224 -25.99 -0.98 -3.53
C MET A 224 -25.56 -0.83 -4.98
N LEU A 225 -26.51 -0.55 -5.85
CA LEU A 225 -26.34 -0.06 -7.20
C LEU A 225 -27.37 1.05 -7.46
N PRO A 226 -26.95 2.13 -8.09
CA PRO A 226 -25.57 2.55 -8.37
C PRO A 226 -24.72 2.72 -7.11
N LEU A 227 -23.38 2.69 -7.24
CA LEU A 227 -22.49 2.84 -6.07
C LEU A 227 -22.52 4.23 -5.44
N VAL A 228 -22.72 5.30 -6.23
CA VAL A 228 -22.66 6.69 -5.75
C VAL A 228 -23.64 6.97 -4.61
N PRO A 229 -24.93 6.61 -4.68
CA PRO A 229 -25.85 6.75 -3.54
C PRO A 229 -25.42 5.96 -2.31
N GLY A 230 -24.78 4.80 -2.51
CA GLY A 230 -24.23 3.98 -1.43
C GLY A 230 -23.14 4.72 -0.65
N TYR A 231 -22.22 5.39 -1.34
CA TYR A 231 -21.16 6.17 -0.69
C TYR A 231 -21.70 7.37 0.08
N GLN A 232 -22.71 8.04 -0.45
CA GLN A 232 -23.37 9.13 0.28
C GLN A 232 -24.00 8.64 1.59
N LEU A 233 -24.55 7.42 1.59
CA LEU A 233 -25.03 6.77 2.81
C LEU A 233 -23.89 6.49 3.80
N ALA A 234 -22.75 5.98 3.31
CA ALA A 234 -21.59 5.68 4.16
C ALA A 234 -21.01 6.93 4.83
N PHE A 235 -20.84 8.02 4.06
CA PHE A 235 -20.19 9.24 4.55
C PHE A 235 -21.17 10.31 5.04
N GLY A 236 -22.47 10.16 4.80
CA GLY A 236 -23.52 11.13 5.16
C GLY A 236 -23.49 12.43 4.35
N LYS A 237 -22.70 12.47 3.29
CA LYS A 237 -22.55 13.62 2.38
C LYS A 237 -22.00 13.17 1.03
N ARG A 238 -22.10 14.04 0.04
CA ARG A 238 -21.35 13.89 -1.22
C ARG A 238 -19.86 14.08 -0.98
N VAL A 239 -19.05 13.30 -1.70
CA VAL A 239 -17.59 13.38 -1.70
C VAL A 239 -17.14 13.57 -3.15
N GLY A 240 -16.89 14.82 -3.54
CA GLY A 240 -16.68 15.21 -4.94
C GLY A 240 -15.53 14.45 -5.60
N TYR A 241 -14.38 14.38 -4.94
CA TYR A 241 -13.22 13.65 -5.49
C TYR A 241 -13.48 12.15 -5.65
N LEU A 242 -14.26 11.50 -4.77
CA LEU A 242 -14.64 10.08 -4.94
C LEU A 242 -15.56 9.88 -6.14
N GLU A 243 -16.53 10.78 -6.34
CA GLU A 243 -17.42 10.75 -7.51
C GLU A 243 -16.61 10.94 -8.81
N ASN A 244 -15.63 11.86 -8.79
CA ASN A 244 -14.71 12.08 -9.91
C ASN A 244 -13.84 10.84 -10.19
N TRP A 245 -13.29 10.19 -9.17
CA TRP A 245 -12.50 8.96 -9.35
C TRP A 245 -13.30 7.84 -10.02
N LEU A 246 -14.59 7.73 -9.69
CA LEU A 246 -15.48 6.74 -10.30
C LEU A 246 -15.92 7.12 -11.72
N ALA A 247 -15.95 8.42 -12.04
CA ALA A 247 -16.29 8.91 -13.38
C ALA A 247 -15.15 8.73 -14.40
N HIS A 248 -13.91 8.48 -13.94
CA HIS A 248 -12.72 8.33 -14.78
C HIS A 248 -12.07 6.93 -14.61
N PRO A 249 -12.72 5.82 -15.01
CA PRO A 249 -12.22 4.46 -14.77
C PRO A 249 -11.05 4.05 -15.67
N ALA A 250 -10.73 4.81 -16.72
CA ALA A 250 -9.70 4.47 -17.69
C ALA A 250 -8.31 4.97 -17.27
N ALA A 251 -7.29 4.10 -17.33
CA ALA A 251 -5.90 4.44 -16.98
C ALA A 251 -5.31 5.59 -17.80
N GLY A 252 -5.71 5.71 -19.08
CA GLY A 252 -5.25 6.76 -19.99
C GLY A 252 -6.01 8.08 -19.88
N ASP A 253 -6.97 8.21 -18.96
CA ASP A 253 -7.73 9.44 -18.80
C ASP A 253 -6.79 10.56 -18.28
N PRO A 254 -6.77 11.75 -18.92
CA PRO A 254 -5.96 12.90 -18.49
C PRO A 254 -6.25 13.35 -17.05
N TYR A 255 -7.40 13.01 -16.49
CA TYR A 255 -7.75 13.25 -15.09
C TYR A 255 -6.69 12.72 -14.12
N TRP A 256 -6.01 11.63 -14.46
CA TRP A 256 -5.02 10.98 -13.59
C TRP A 256 -3.64 11.60 -13.64
N ALA A 257 -3.31 12.40 -14.67
CA ALA A 257 -1.98 12.97 -14.82
C ALA A 257 -1.48 13.72 -13.57
N PRO A 258 -2.24 14.65 -12.94
CA PRO A 258 -1.78 15.35 -11.74
C PRO A 258 -1.80 14.47 -10.47
N ARG A 259 -2.36 13.25 -10.54
CA ARG A 259 -2.51 12.29 -9.43
C ARG A 259 -1.52 11.13 -9.50
N ARG A 260 -0.56 11.23 -10.39
CA ARG A 260 0.67 10.42 -10.41
C ARG A 260 1.79 11.28 -9.85
N ALA A 261 2.55 10.71 -8.94
CA ALA A 261 3.70 11.43 -8.37
C ALA A 261 4.80 11.63 -9.42
N ASP A 262 4.91 10.70 -10.38
CA ASP A 262 5.85 10.69 -11.50
C ASP A 262 7.28 11.07 -11.06
N PRO A 263 7.89 10.33 -10.12
CA PRO A 263 9.18 10.67 -9.57
C PRO A 263 10.28 10.55 -10.63
N ASP A 264 11.22 11.50 -10.64
CA ASP A 264 12.46 11.38 -11.39
C ASP A 264 13.35 10.32 -10.73
N ILE A 265 13.17 9.08 -11.19
CA ILE A 265 13.88 7.91 -10.65
C ILE A 265 15.39 8.04 -10.81
N GLU A 266 15.86 8.64 -11.91
CA GLU A 266 17.29 8.80 -12.21
C GLU A 266 17.98 9.77 -11.24
N SER A 267 17.25 10.76 -10.75
CA SER A 267 17.74 11.76 -9.79
C SER A 267 17.33 11.46 -8.34
N ALA A 268 16.56 10.39 -8.11
CA ALA A 268 16.06 10.06 -6.77
C ALA A 268 17.21 9.91 -5.75
N PRO A 269 17.09 10.50 -4.55
CA PRO A 269 18.07 10.25 -3.47
C PRO A 269 18.00 8.80 -2.99
N PRO A 270 18.86 8.38 -2.04
CA PRO A 270 18.72 7.10 -1.37
C PRO A 270 17.32 6.87 -0.80
N VAL A 271 16.65 5.75 -1.17
CA VAL A 271 15.27 5.44 -0.77
C VAL A 271 15.20 4.17 0.07
N HIS A 272 14.56 4.25 1.22
CA HIS A 272 14.18 3.07 2.01
C HIS A 272 12.69 2.79 1.83
N LEU A 273 12.36 1.61 1.28
CA LEU A 273 11.00 1.13 1.06
C LEU A 273 10.61 0.13 2.16
N LEU A 274 9.49 0.36 2.80
CA LEU A 274 8.94 -0.48 3.86
C LEU A 274 7.54 -0.94 3.47
N GLY A 275 7.36 -2.22 3.21
CA GLY A 275 6.10 -2.83 2.75
C GLY A 275 5.62 -3.97 3.63
N GLY A 276 4.45 -4.48 3.33
CA GLY A 276 3.86 -5.66 3.97
C GLY A 276 3.21 -6.59 2.96
N TRP A 277 3.37 -7.92 3.13
CA TRP A 277 2.79 -8.92 2.22
C TRP A 277 1.27 -8.85 2.11
N TYR A 278 0.62 -8.29 3.12
CA TYR A 278 -0.85 -8.15 3.16
C TYR A 278 -1.29 -6.69 3.03
N ASP A 279 -0.42 -5.86 2.45
CA ASP A 279 -0.73 -4.47 2.13
C ASP A 279 -1.32 -4.33 0.73
N VAL A 280 -2.29 -3.44 0.59
CA VAL A 280 -2.98 -3.16 -0.69
C VAL A 280 -2.10 -2.45 -1.73
N VAL A 281 -0.92 -1.94 -1.33
CA VAL A 281 0.06 -1.25 -2.21
C VAL A 281 1.37 -2.02 -2.36
N ILE A 282 1.42 -3.30 -1.96
CA ILE A 282 2.68 -4.06 -2.00
C ILE A 282 3.27 -4.12 -3.41
N ASP A 283 2.44 -4.33 -4.43
CA ASP A 283 2.91 -4.47 -5.82
C ASP A 283 3.57 -3.16 -6.31
N GLN A 284 3.04 -1.99 -5.95
CA GLN A 284 3.66 -0.70 -6.28
C GLN A 284 4.95 -0.46 -5.48
N THR A 285 5.00 -0.89 -4.21
CA THR A 285 6.24 -0.82 -3.40
C THR A 285 7.36 -1.64 -4.05
N LEU A 286 7.05 -2.85 -4.54
CA LEU A 286 8.00 -3.73 -5.21
C LEU A 286 8.41 -3.20 -6.60
N ASP A 287 7.47 -2.61 -7.35
CA ASP A 287 7.78 -1.95 -8.62
C ASP A 287 8.67 -0.71 -8.43
N SER A 288 8.42 0.10 -7.42
CA SER A 288 9.29 1.24 -7.08
C SER A 288 10.71 0.76 -6.73
N TYR A 289 10.85 -0.36 -6.00
CA TYR A 289 12.15 -0.96 -5.74
C TYR A 289 12.85 -1.36 -7.04
N ARG A 290 12.16 -2.09 -7.93
CA ARG A 290 12.69 -2.54 -9.22
C ARG A 290 13.18 -1.35 -10.06
N ARG A 291 12.35 -0.33 -10.24
CA ARG A 291 12.70 0.88 -11.03
C ARG A 291 13.95 1.59 -10.47
N LEU A 292 14.04 1.77 -9.15
CA LEU A 292 15.21 2.36 -8.50
C LEU A 292 16.47 1.50 -8.68
N ARG A 293 16.36 0.19 -8.60
CA ARG A 293 17.49 -0.74 -8.82
C ARG A 293 17.98 -0.70 -10.26
N GLU A 294 17.07 -0.75 -11.23
CA GLU A 294 17.38 -0.67 -12.67
C GLU A 294 18.06 0.65 -13.02
N ALA A 295 17.69 1.75 -12.39
CA ALA A 295 18.34 3.06 -12.52
C ALA A 295 19.66 3.17 -11.71
N GLY A 296 20.12 2.11 -11.08
CA GLY A 296 21.37 2.12 -10.29
C GLY A 296 21.31 2.96 -9.00
N ARG A 297 20.10 3.25 -8.49
CA ARG A 297 19.94 4.09 -7.30
C ARG A 297 20.16 3.28 -6.00
N THR A 298 20.57 3.98 -4.97
CA THR A 298 20.70 3.38 -3.62
C THR A 298 19.30 3.16 -3.06
N VAL A 299 18.89 1.91 -2.94
CA VAL A 299 17.57 1.54 -2.41
C VAL A 299 17.68 0.35 -1.46
N ARG A 300 16.88 0.38 -0.40
CA ARG A 300 16.67 -0.74 0.52
C ARG A 300 15.18 -1.08 0.58
N LEU A 301 14.86 -2.37 0.58
CA LEU A 301 13.50 -2.89 0.68
C LEU A 301 13.38 -3.78 1.93
N VAL A 302 12.36 -3.52 2.75
CA VAL A 302 11.98 -4.42 3.85
C VAL A 302 10.49 -4.75 3.73
N VAL A 303 10.16 -6.04 3.64
CA VAL A 303 8.77 -6.51 3.55
C VAL A 303 8.48 -7.49 4.69
N GLY A 304 7.53 -7.12 5.54
CA GLY A 304 7.11 -7.95 6.67
C GLY A 304 5.73 -8.61 6.50
N PRO A 305 5.31 -9.43 7.48
CA PRO A 305 3.99 -10.07 7.48
C PRO A 305 2.91 -9.08 7.96
N TRP A 306 2.82 -7.94 7.30
CA TRP A 306 2.04 -6.77 7.73
C TRP A 306 0.97 -6.42 6.71
N ASN A 307 -0.04 -5.68 7.18
CA ASN A 307 -1.01 -4.96 6.36
C ASN A 307 -0.76 -3.45 6.45
N HIS A 308 -1.60 -2.66 5.77
CA HIS A 308 -1.46 -1.20 5.68
C HIS A 308 -1.36 -0.47 7.02
N THR A 309 -2.04 -0.95 8.06
CA THR A 309 -2.07 -0.30 9.38
C THR A 309 -1.13 -0.90 10.42
N SER A 310 -0.38 -1.94 10.07
CA SER A 310 0.51 -2.64 11.03
C SER A 310 1.63 -1.76 11.58
N GLY A 311 2.05 -0.73 10.82
CA GLY A 311 3.03 0.27 11.27
C GLY A 311 2.60 1.06 12.51
N PHE A 312 1.31 1.12 12.81
CA PHE A 312 0.77 1.79 14.01
C PHE A 312 0.80 0.89 15.27
N ASN A 313 1.25 -0.35 15.17
CA ASN A 313 1.24 -1.30 16.27
C ASN A 313 2.46 -2.26 16.25
N LYS A 314 2.24 -3.53 15.94
CA LYS A 314 3.25 -4.62 16.07
C LYS A 314 4.49 -4.44 15.20
N ALA A 315 4.38 -3.82 14.05
CA ALA A 315 5.51 -3.59 13.13
C ALA A 315 6.33 -2.33 13.50
N MET A 316 5.79 -1.43 14.31
CA MET A 316 6.40 -0.14 14.66
C MET A 316 7.87 -0.23 15.11
N PRO A 317 8.29 -1.14 16.00
CA PRO A 317 9.69 -1.22 16.43
C PRO A 317 10.65 -1.55 15.28
N ILE A 318 10.25 -2.43 14.37
CA ILE A 318 11.07 -2.81 13.21
C ILE A 318 11.12 -1.66 12.22
N ILE A 319 9.97 -1.10 11.85
CA ILE A 319 9.84 0.00 10.88
C ILE A 319 10.61 1.23 11.36
N ALA A 320 10.47 1.62 12.63
CA ALA A 320 11.17 2.77 13.18
C ALA A 320 12.68 2.52 13.32
N GLY A 321 13.08 1.31 13.69
CA GLY A 321 14.50 0.92 13.78
C GLY A 321 15.20 0.98 12.42
N GLU A 322 14.59 0.41 11.38
CA GLU A 322 15.08 0.47 10.00
C GLU A 322 15.16 1.93 9.50
N ALA A 323 14.11 2.73 9.75
CA ALA A 323 14.09 4.14 9.38
C ALA A 323 15.21 4.95 10.07
N LEU A 324 15.39 4.78 11.38
CA LEU A 324 16.45 5.47 12.13
C LEU A 324 17.84 5.08 11.63
N ALA A 325 18.09 3.82 11.34
CA ALA A 325 19.37 3.35 10.80
C ALA A 325 19.64 3.96 9.42
N TRP A 326 18.63 3.96 8.52
CA TRP A 326 18.72 4.55 7.19
C TRP A 326 19.01 6.06 7.23
N LEU A 327 18.22 6.79 8.02
CA LEU A 327 18.39 8.24 8.18
C LEU A 327 19.75 8.60 8.76
N ARG A 328 20.26 7.83 9.74
CA ARG A 328 21.58 8.04 10.31
C ARG A 328 22.68 7.87 9.27
N ALA A 329 22.63 6.81 8.48
CA ALA A 329 23.62 6.54 7.44
C ALA A 329 23.70 7.67 6.39
N HIS A 330 22.56 8.20 5.97
CA HIS A 330 22.52 9.14 4.85
C HIS A 330 22.51 10.64 5.24
N LEU A 331 22.14 10.99 6.48
CA LEU A 331 22.08 12.38 6.93
C LEU A 331 23.24 12.81 7.81
N THR A 332 23.80 11.89 8.59
CA THR A 332 24.86 12.26 9.54
C THR A 332 26.23 11.72 9.15
N GLY A 333 26.29 10.82 8.18
CA GLY A 333 27.53 10.12 7.79
C GLY A 333 28.11 9.20 8.86
N ASN A 334 27.42 9.08 9.99
CA ASN A 334 27.87 8.35 11.19
C ASN A 334 27.09 7.04 11.37
N GLY A 335 27.08 6.18 10.37
CA GLY A 335 26.39 4.90 10.50
C GLY A 335 26.57 3.99 9.30
N ASP A 336 26.63 2.70 9.56
CA ASP A 336 26.52 1.71 8.50
C ASP A 336 25.08 1.70 7.95
N ALA A 337 24.94 1.43 6.66
CA ALA A 337 23.63 1.19 6.06
C ALA A 337 22.92 0.07 6.82
N PRO A 338 21.59 0.14 7.02
CA PRO A 338 20.88 -0.87 7.79
C PRO A 338 20.96 -2.24 7.11
N GLY A 339 21.62 -3.19 7.76
CA GLY A 339 21.73 -4.58 7.34
C GLY A 339 22.73 -4.85 6.19
N PRO A 340 23.10 -6.12 6.01
CA PRO A 340 24.13 -6.54 5.06
C PRO A 340 23.65 -6.62 3.61
N ALA A 341 22.34 -6.57 3.34
CA ALA A 341 21.75 -6.79 2.03
C ALA A 341 20.72 -5.71 1.69
N PRO A 342 20.50 -5.41 0.38
CA PRO A 342 19.54 -4.39 -0.04
C PRO A 342 18.07 -4.80 0.20
N VAL A 343 17.80 -6.08 0.34
CA VAL A 343 16.44 -6.61 0.52
C VAL A 343 16.35 -7.47 1.77
N ARG A 344 15.32 -7.25 2.57
CA ARG A 344 14.97 -8.08 3.72
C ARG A 344 13.49 -8.40 3.71
N VAL A 345 13.16 -9.68 3.65
CA VAL A 345 11.77 -10.14 3.59
C VAL A 345 11.45 -11.13 4.68
N HIS A 346 10.20 -11.14 5.12
CA HIS A 346 9.68 -12.19 6.00
C HIS A 346 9.08 -13.31 5.15
N VAL A 347 9.70 -14.48 5.18
CA VAL A 347 9.18 -15.70 4.56
C VAL A 347 8.15 -16.30 5.49
N GLY A 348 6.87 -16.30 5.06
CA GLY A 348 5.75 -16.85 5.82
C GLY A 348 5.71 -18.38 5.78
N GLU A 349 5.04 -18.99 6.75
CA GLU A 349 4.81 -20.44 6.80
C GLU A 349 3.51 -20.70 7.58
N ILE A 350 2.60 -21.48 7.02
CA ILE A 350 1.36 -21.85 7.71
C ILE A 350 1.68 -22.83 8.85
N GLY A 351 1.18 -22.49 10.05
CA GLY A 351 1.47 -23.26 11.28
C GLY A 351 2.84 -22.99 11.89
N GLY A 352 3.73 -22.27 11.18
CA GLY A 352 5.04 -21.85 11.66
C GLY A 352 5.11 -20.37 12.07
N LYS A 353 6.29 -19.93 12.50
CA LYS A 353 6.55 -18.53 12.85
C LYS A 353 7.02 -17.71 11.65
N GLY A 354 7.34 -18.37 10.53
CA GLY A 354 8.09 -17.75 9.44
C GLY A 354 9.49 -17.32 9.87
N GLN A 355 10.24 -16.75 8.95
CA GLN A 355 11.60 -16.26 9.22
C GLN A 355 11.96 -15.04 8.38
N TRP A 356 12.78 -14.16 8.92
CA TRP A 356 13.40 -13.10 8.16
C TRP A 356 14.55 -13.64 7.31
N ARG A 357 14.62 -13.17 6.06
CA ARG A 357 15.69 -13.51 5.11
C ARG A 357 16.21 -12.24 4.44
N ASP A 358 17.53 -12.14 4.41
CA ASP A 358 18.23 -11.11 3.65
C ASP A 358 18.54 -11.66 2.24
N LEU A 359 18.22 -10.88 1.19
CA LEU A 359 18.35 -11.25 -0.21
C LEU A 359 19.27 -10.26 -0.93
N ALA A 360 20.01 -10.74 -1.92
CA ALA A 360 20.89 -9.93 -2.75
C ALA A 360 20.12 -8.94 -3.65
N ASP A 361 18.89 -9.29 -4.04
CA ASP A 361 18.00 -8.44 -4.84
C ASP A 361 16.54 -8.95 -4.75
N TRP A 362 15.60 -8.24 -5.37
CA TRP A 362 14.21 -8.64 -5.50
C TRP A 362 13.72 -8.55 -6.96
N PRO A 363 13.09 -9.63 -7.51
CA PRO A 363 13.04 -10.98 -6.89
C PRO A 363 14.45 -11.57 -6.73
N PRO A 364 14.62 -12.67 -5.96
CA PRO A 364 15.93 -13.32 -5.85
C PRO A 364 16.47 -13.65 -7.24
N PRO A 365 17.72 -13.25 -7.57
CA PRO A 365 18.26 -13.44 -8.93
C PRO A 365 18.48 -14.91 -9.30
N ASP A 366 18.52 -15.81 -8.33
CA ASP A 366 18.60 -17.26 -8.46
C ASP A 366 17.24 -17.96 -8.52
N ALA A 367 16.14 -17.22 -8.43
CA ALA A 367 14.81 -17.80 -8.53
C ALA A 367 14.52 -18.27 -9.97
N ILE A 368 14.09 -19.51 -10.11
CA ILE A 368 13.63 -20.07 -11.38
C ILE A 368 12.10 -20.15 -11.41
N ALA A 369 11.49 -19.92 -12.57
CA ALA A 369 10.06 -20.08 -12.74
C ALA A 369 9.70 -21.57 -12.80
N GLN A 370 8.94 -22.03 -11.81
CA GLN A 370 8.32 -23.36 -11.84
C GLN A 370 6.90 -23.21 -12.38
N SER A 371 6.56 -24.03 -13.38
CA SER A 371 5.24 -24.02 -14.01
C SER A 371 4.36 -25.14 -13.48
N TRP A 372 3.09 -24.79 -13.22
CA TRP A 372 2.03 -25.74 -12.88
C TRP A 372 0.84 -25.52 -13.80
N HIS A 373 0.12 -26.61 -14.12
CA HIS A 373 -0.98 -26.59 -15.08
C HIS A 373 -2.26 -27.12 -14.45
N LEU A 374 -3.40 -26.58 -14.89
CA LEU A 374 -4.72 -27.01 -14.45
C LEU A 374 -5.14 -28.26 -15.25
N HIS A 375 -5.76 -29.22 -14.58
CA HIS A 375 -6.26 -30.45 -15.17
C HIS A 375 -7.71 -30.70 -14.80
N ALA A 376 -8.39 -31.52 -15.60
CA ALA A 376 -9.72 -32.01 -15.30
C ALA A 376 -9.78 -32.70 -13.92
N GLY A 377 -10.93 -32.58 -13.24
CA GLY A 377 -11.09 -33.14 -11.89
C GLY A 377 -10.45 -32.33 -10.79
N GLY A 378 -10.02 -31.07 -11.07
CA GLY A 378 -9.50 -30.14 -10.04
C GLY A 378 -8.09 -30.48 -9.58
N THR A 379 -7.25 -31.05 -10.44
CA THR A 379 -5.84 -31.33 -10.15
C THR A 379 -4.90 -30.28 -10.72
N LEU A 380 -3.76 -30.09 -10.06
CA LEU A 380 -2.66 -29.23 -10.48
C LEU A 380 -1.41 -30.10 -10.67
N ALA A 381 -0.79 -30.06 -11.85
CA ALA A 381 0.38 -30.86 -12.20
C ALA A 381 1.42 -30.06 -12.97
N ASP A 382 2.62 -30.62 -13.14
CA ASP A 382 3.75 -30.03 -13.85
C ASP A 382 3.72 -30.20 -15.37
N SER A 383 2.78 -31.03 -15.87
CA SER A 383 2.55 -31.26 -17.30
C SER A 383 1.31 -30.51 -17.79
N PRO A 384 1.27 -30.08 -19.09
CA PRO A 384 0.10 -29.42 -19.65
C PRO A 384 -1.18 -30.25 -19.52
N GLY A 385 -2.29 -29.60 -19.12
CA GLY A 385 -3.59 -30.23 -19.03
C GLY A 385 -4.40 -30.15 -20.32
N GLU A 386 -5.50 -30.91 -20.37
CA GLU A 386 -6.44 -30.88 -21.49
C GLU A 386 -7.88 -30.69 -20.99
N GLY A 387 -8.76 -30.20 -21.89
CA GLY A 387 -10.16 -29.95 -21.59
C GLY A 387 -10.40 -28.53 -21.04
N THR A 388 -11.55 -28.37 -20.44
CA THR A 388 -12.01 -27.08 -19.89
C THR A 388 -12.68 -27.26 -18.52
N SER A 389 -12.76 -26.20 -17.76
CA SER A 389 -13.61 -26.05 -16.57
C SER A 389 -14.47 -24.80 -16.71
N SER A 390 -15.67 -24.82 -16.15
CA SER A 390 -16.58 -23.68 -16.21
C SER A 390 -17.26 -23.43 -14.88
N PHE A 391 -17.66 -22.19 -14.66
CA PHE A 391 -18.49 -21.77 -13.54
C PHE A 391 -19.39 -20.61 -13.96
N ARG A 392 -20.46 -20.38 -13.19
CA ARG A 392 -21.37 -19.26 -13.38
C ARG A 392 -21.14 -18.24 -12.27
N TYR A 393 -20.75 -17.03 -12.67
CA TYR A 393 -20.68 -15.89 -11.76
C TYR A 393 -22.02 -15.13 -11.76
N ASP A 394 -22.63 -14.98 -10.57
CA ASP A 394 -23.82 -14.18 -10.38
C ASP A 394 -23.49 -12.88 -9.60
N PRO A 395 -23.55 -11.71 -10.23
CA PRO A 395 -23.29 -10.44 -9.52
C PRO A 395 -24.34 -10.10 -8.46
N ALA A 396 -25.48 -10.79 -8.38
CA ALA A 396 -26.44 -10.64 -7.29
C ALA A 396 -25.99 -11.38 -6.02
N ASP A 397 -25.21 -12.49 -6.18
CA ASP A 397 -24.54 -13.21 -5.08
C ASP A 397 -23.03 -13.32 -5.36
N PRO A 398 -22.30 -12.19 -5.39
CA PRO A 398 -20.92 -12.15 -5.84
C PRO A 398 -20.00 -12.98 -4.94
N THR A 399 -19.00 -13.63 -5.53
CA THR A 399 -17.96 -14.40 -4.81
C THR A 399 -17.34 -13.55 -3.70
N PRO A 400 -17.40 -13.96 -2.42
CA PRO A 400 -16.92 -13.15 -1.30
C PRO A 400 -15.39 -13.14 -1.19
N SER A 401 -14.82 -12.03 -0.73
CA SER A 401 -13.41 -11.97 -0.38
C SER A 401 -13.12 -12.59 0.99
N VAL A 402 -12.08 -13.41 1.09
CA VAL A 402 -11.60 -14.04 2.32
C VAL A 402 -10.11 -13.77 2.48
N GLY A 403 -9.69 -13.18 3.60
CA GLY A 403 -8.27 -12.90 3.87
C GLY A 403 -7.61 -11.97 2.82
N GLY A 404 -6.30 -12.15 2.63
CA GLY A 404 -5.49 -11.41 1.67
C GLY A 404 -5.12 -9.99 2.12
N PRO A 405 -4.64 -9.15 1.19
CA PRO A 405 -4.33 -7.75 1.46
C PRO A 405 -5.58 -6.93 1.82
N ARG A 406 -5.45 -6.11 2.89
CA ARG A 406 -6.51 -5.22 3.36
C ARG A 406 -5.97 -3.91 3.92
N MET A 407 -6.76 -2.85 3.77
CA MET A 407 -6.49 -1.54 4.39
C MET A 407 -6.64 -1.60 5.92
N ASP A 408 -7.69 -2.26 6.41
CA ASP A 408 -7.99 -2.33 7.83
C ASP A 408 -7.21 -3.43 8.57
N SER A 409 -7.26 -3.40 9.89
CA SER A 409 -6.60 -4.39 10.74
C SER A 409 -7.42 -5.67 10.95
N SER A 410 -8.62 -5.78 10.37
CA SER A 410 -9.50 -6.93 10.53
C SER A 410 -9.46 -7.85 9.31
N GLY A 411 -9.34 -9.14 9.55
CA GLY A 411 -9.50 -10.13 8.50
C GLY A 411 -8.41 -10.24 7.44
N PHE A 412 -7.30 -9.50 7.54
CA PHE A 412 -6.18 -9.59 6.61
C PHE A 412 -5.35 -10.88 6.78
N GLY A 413 -4.49 -11.15 5.79
CA GLY A 413 -3.54 -12.26 5.80
C GLY A 413 -4.19 -13.61 5.54
N PRO A 414 -3.53 -14.72 5.90
CA PRO A 414 -4.05 -16.05 5.69
C PRO A 414 -5.32 -16.33 6.49
N LYS A 415 -6.33 -16.89 5.84
CA LYS A 415 -7.61 -17.32 6.42
C LYS A 415 -8.00 -18.67 5.83
N ASP A 416 -8.86 -19.40 6.53
CA ASP A 416 -9.44 -20.63 6.04
C ASP A 416 -10.42 -20.33 4.89
N ASN A 417 -10.16 -20.92 3.73
CA ASN A 417 -10.94 -20.76 2.50
C ASN A 417 -11.96 -21.89 2.27
N GLY A 418 -12.08 -22.87 3.16
CA GLY A 418 -12.92 -24.05 2.96
C GLY A 418 -14.39 -23.73 2.62
N LYS A 419 -14.96 -22.69 3.25
CA LYS A 419 -16.33 -22.25 2.92
C LYS A 419 -16.43 -21.56 1.56
N LEU A 420 -15.38 -20.86 1.12
CA LEU A 420 -15.31 -20.23 -0.19
C LEU A 420 -15.19 -21.29 -1.28
N GLU A 421 -14.32 -22.26 -1.07
CA GLU A 421 -14.04 -23.37 -1.99
C GLU A 421 -15.23 -24.32 -2.19
N ALA A 422 -16.18 -24.32 -1.27
CA ALA A 422 -17.42 -25.12 -1.37
C ALA A 422 -18.51 -24.46 -2.25
N ARG A 423 -18.27 -23.28 -2.81
CA ARG A 423 -19.20 -22.59 -3.71
C ARG A 423 -19.03 -23.11 -5.14
N ASP A 424 -20.13 -23.21 -5.87
CA ASP A 424 -20.15 -23.64 -7.28
C ASP A 424 -19.51 -22.63 -8.25
N ASP A 425 -19.34 -21.36 -7.81
CA ASP A 425 -18.71 -20.29 -8.57
C ASP A 425 -17.18 -20.17 -8.31
N VAL A 426 -16.59 -21.17 -7.63
CA VAL A 426 -15.13 -21.21 -7.34
C VAL A 426 -14.55 -22.53 -7.86
N LEU A 427 -13.71 -22.44 -8.88
CA LEU A 427 -12.92 -23.58 -9.33
C LEU A 427 -11.71 -23.77 -8.41
N VAL A 428 -11.41 -25.03 -8.09
CA VAL A 428 -10.32 -25.40 -7.19
C VAL A 428 -9.44 -26.45 -7.84
N PHE A 429 -8.13 -26.21 -7.90
CA PHE A 429 -7.13 -27.12 -8.45
C PHE A 429 -6.05 -27.38 -7.41
N THR A 430 -5.82 -28.65 -7.07
CA THR A 430 -4.92 -29.04 -5.98
C THR A 430 -3.79 -29.94 -6.48
N GLY A 431 -2.56 -29.57 -6.11
CA GLY A 431 -1.35 -30.30 -6.44
C GLY A 431 -1.10 -31.54 -5.56
N PRO A 432 -0.04 -32.29 -5.85
CA PRO A 432 0.39 -33.43 -5.03
C PRO A 432 0.83 -32.98 -3.63
N VAL A 433 1.00 -33.96 -2.73
CA VAL A 433 1.59 -33.70 -1.40
C VAL A 433 3.04 -33.30 -1.56
N ILE A 434 3.42 -32.20 -0.96
CA ILE A 434 4.79 -31.70 -0.90
C ILE A 434 5.58 -32.62 0.06
N SER A 435 6.66 -33.22 -0.41
CA SER A 435 7.50 -34.11 0.38
C SER A 435 8.63 -33.38 1.13
N GLU A 436 9.11 -32.29 0.58
CA GLU A 436 10.17 -31.46 1.15
C GLU A 436 9.74 -29.98 1.20
N PRO A 437 10.30 -29.16 2.10
CA PRO A 437 9.98 -27.76 2.16
C PRO A 437 10.12 -27.09 0.79
N HIS A 438 9.08 -26.38 0.33
CA HIS A 438 9.03 -25.71 -0.95
C HIS A 438 8.81 -24.21 -0.76
N GLU A 439 9.77 -23.39 -1.21
CA GLU A 439 9.71 -21.95 -1.06
C GLU A 439 9.32 -21.27 -2.38
N VAL A 440 8.42 -20.31 -2.28
CA VAL A 440 8.02 -19.41 -3.37
C VAL A 440 8.35 -17.98 -2.94
N ILE A 441 9.31 -17.33 -3.61
CA ILE A 441 9.79 -15.98 -3.27
C ILE A 441 9.88 -15.15 -4.54
N GLY A 442 8.93 -14.27 -4.77
CA GLY A 442 8.86 -13.41 -5.94
C GLY A 442 7.44 -13.21 -6.47
N PRO A 443 7.31 -12.65 -7.69
CA PRO A 443 6.03 -12.43 -8.35
C PRO A 443 5.37 -13.75 -8.76
N VAL A 444 4.07 -13.87 -8.49
CA VAL A 444 3.24 -15.02 -8.87
C VAL A 444 2.27 -14.57 -9.96
N SER A 445 2.07 -15.38 -11.00
CA SER A 445 1.08 -15.10 -12.03
C SER A 445 0.34 -16.37 -12.47
N LEU A 446 -0.88 -16.17 -12.96
CA LEU A 446 -1.68 -17.21 -13.59
C LEU A 446 -2.06 -16.77 -15.00
N ARG A 447 -1.42 -17.39 -16.01
CA ARG A 447 -1.81 -17.21 -17.40
C ARG A 447 -2.92 -18.19 -17.74
N LEU A 448 -4.00 -17.65 -18.32
CA LEU A 448 -5.22 -18.38 -18.64
C LEU A 448 -5.66 -18.08 -20.07
N ARG A 449 -6.33 -19.03 -20.68
CA ARG A 449 -7.18 -18.79 -21.84
C ARG A 449 -8.63 -18.96 -21.43
N VAL A 450 -9.41 -17.87 -21.52
CA VAL A 450 -10.76 -17.77 -20.96
C VAL A 450 -11.76 -17.31 -22.00
N ARG A 451 -13.03 -17.68 -21.83
CA ARG A 451 -14.16 -17.08 -22.53
C ARG A 451 -15.35 -16.89 -21.60
N GLY A 452 -16.14 -15.84 -21.85
CA GLY A 452 -17.36 -15.56 -21.11
C GLY A 452 -18.58 -15.47 -22.03
N SER A 453 -19.77 -15.72 -21.49
CA SER A 453 -21.04 -15.46 -22.19
C SER A 453 -21.31 -13.96 -22.41
N SER A 454 -20.52 -13.09 -21.79
CA SER A 454 -20.44 -11.65 -21.96
C SER A 454 -18.96 -11.25 -22.08
N PRO A 455 -18.59 -10.16 -22.79
CA PRO A 455 -17.24 -9.63 -22.78
C PRO A 455 -16.87 -8.94 -21.44
N ASN A 456 -17.84 -8.71 -20.56
CA ASN A 456 -17.67 -7.98 -19.29
C ASN A 456 -17.72 -8.97 -18.12
N PHE A 457 -16.57 -9.37 -17.61
CA PHE A 457 -16.44 -10.25 -16.44
C PHE A 457 -15.08 -10.05 -15.76
N ASP A 458 -14.95 -10.56 -14.56
CA ASP A 458 -13.67 -10.58 -13.84
C ASP A 458 -13.13 -11.99 -13.76
N VAL A 459 -11.80 -12.10 -13.72
CA VAL A 459 -11.09 -13.33 -13.34
C VAL A 459 -10.25 -13.05 -12.11
N PHE A 460 -10.59 -13.68 -11.02
CA PHE A 460 -9.83 -13.68 -9.78
C PHE A 460 -9.06 -14.99 -9.66
N ALA A 461 -7.78 -14.89 -9.29
CA ALA A 461 -6.93 -16.04 -9.03
C ALA A 461 -6.31 -15.94 -7.63
N ARG A 462 -6.14 -17.09 -6.96
CA ARG A 462 -5.56 -17.16 -5.62
C ARG A 462 -4.71 -18.41 -5.46
N LEU A 463 -3.50 -18.22 -4.95
CA LEU A 463 -2.63 -19.30 -4.47
C LEU A 463 -2.94 -19.56 -3.00
N CYS A 464 -3.13 -20.83 -2.67
CA CYS A 464 -3.35 -21.30 -1.31
C CYS A 464 -2.34 -22.37 -0.91
N ASP A 465 -2.09 -22.45 0.40
CA ASP A 465 -1.38 -23.52 1.09
C ASP A 465 -2.41 -24.39 1.83
N VAL A 466 -2.56 -25.65 1.40
CA VAL A 466 -3.43 -26.62 2.09
C VAL A 466 -2.59 -27.38 3.09
N ASP A 467 -2.87 -27.17 4.38
CA ASP A 467 -2.12 -27.82 5.45
C ASP A 467 -2.40 -29.34 5.54
N ALA A 468 -1.63 -30.04 6.34
CA ALA A 468 -1.76 -31.50 6.52
C ALA A 468 -3.12 -31.93 7.10
N LYS A 469 -3.93 -31.01 7.63
CA LYS A 469 -5.30 -31.25 8.12
C LYS A 469 -6.36 -31.00 7.04
N GLY A 470 -5.94 -30.50 5.87
CA GLY A 470 -6.82 -30.18 4.75
C GLY A 470 -7.40 -28.76 4.79
N THR A 471 -6.95 -27.88 5.72
CA THR A 471 -7.38 -26.49 5.75
C THR A 471 -6.64 -25.69 4.68
N SER A 472 -7.36 -24.96 3.86
CA SER A 472 -6.82 -24.15 2.76
C SER A 472 -6.62 -22.69 3.20
N TRP A 473 -5.36 -22.24 3.21
CA TRP A 473 -4.94 -20.91 3.64
C TRP A 473 -4.51 -20.07 2.44
N ASN A 474 -5.15 -18.90 2.22
CA ASN A 474 -4.73 -18.02 1.14
C ASN A 474 -3.32 -17.44 1.39
N ILE A 475 -2.50 -17.39 0.33
CA ILE A 475 -1.13 -16.86 0.36
C ILE A 475 -1.07 -15.53 -0.37
N CYS A 476 -1.34 -15.52 -1.68
CA CYS A 476 -1.45 -14.32 -2.50
C CYS A 476 -2.57 -14.47 -3.52
N ASP A 477 -3.02 -13.36 -4.07
CA ASP A 477 -4.13 -13.32 -5.02
C ASP A 477 -4.07 -12.09 -5.91
N GLY A 478 -4.86 -12.10 -6.98
CA GLY A 478 -5.04 -10.99 -7.89
C GLY A 478 -6.34 -11.09 -8.65
N LEU A 479 -6.72 -10.00 -9.29
CA LEU A 479 -7.92 -9.91 -10.11
C LEU A 479 -7.61 -9.15 -11.40
N LEU A 480 -8.18 -9.61 -12.50
CA LEU A 480 -8.20 -8.88 -13.76
C LEU A 480 -9.63 -8.69 -14.23
N ARG A 481 -10.01 -7.45 -14.51
CA ARG A 481 -11.30 -7.10 -15.12
C ARG A 481 -11.20 -7.09 -16.63
N LEU A 482 -12.11 -7.81 -17.29
CA LEU A 482 -12.28 -7.79 -18.74
C LEU A 482 -13.52 -6.95 -19.09
N ASP A 483 -13.39 -6.19 -20.17
CA ASP A 483 -14.41 -5.32 -20.74
C ASP A 483 -14.38 -5.42 -22.28
N GLY A 484 -14.07 -6.63 -22.79
CA GLY A 484 -13.81 -6.88 -24.20
C GLY A 484 -12.38 -6.60 -24.63
N THR A 485 -11.47 -6.30 -23.70
CA THR A 485 -10.05 -6.05 -23.98
C THR A 485 -9.16 -7.00 -23.14
N PRO A 486 -8.22 -7.78 -23.73
CA PRO A 486 -7.97 -7.91 -25.15
C PRO A 486 -9.13 -8.57 -25.92
N PRO A 487 -9.25 -8.33 -27.25
CA PRO A 487 -10.33 -8.92 -28.04
C PRO A 487 -10.21 -10.44 -28.09
N ALA A 488 -11.36 -11.11 -28.11
CA ALA A 488 -11.42 -12.56 -28.25
C ALA A 488 -11.05 -13.00 -29.70
N ASP A 489 -10.54 -14.24 -29.81
CA ASP A 489 -10.37 -14.93 -31.10
C ASP A 489 -11.71 -15.35 -31.72
N ALA A 490 -11.66 -16.02 -32.90
CA ALA A 490 -12.84 -16.49 -33.60
C ALA A 490 -13.67 -17.53 -32.79
N GLY A 491 -13.07 -18.17 -31.79
CA GLY A 491 -13.72 -19.10 -30.87
C GLY A 491 -14.27 -18.44 -29.59
N GLY A 492 -14.13 -17.12 -29.46
CA GLY A 492 -14.53 -16.36 -28.28
C GLY A 492 -13.53 -16.44 -27.13
N TRP A 493 -12.34 -17.00 -27.34
CA TRP A 493 -11.31 -17.15 -26.33
C TRP A 493 -10.40 -15.93 -26.26
N THR A 494 -10.00 -15.56 -25.06
CA THR A 494 -9.06 -14.47 -24.78
C THR A 494 -7.92 -15.03 -23.92
N GLU A 495 -6.67 -14.76 -24.32
CA GLU A 495 -5.52 -15.02 -23.44
C GLU A 495 -5.35 -13.87 -22.47
N ILE A 496 -5.21 -14.20 -21.21
CA ILE A 496 -5.00 -13.24 -20.13
C ILE A 496 -3.90 -13.73 -19.18
N GLU A 497 -3.28 -12.78 -18.50
CA GLU A 497 -2.45 -13.05 -17.34
C GLU A 497 -3.04 -12.30 -16.14
N VAL A 498 -3.40 -13.04 -15.09
CA VAL A 498 -3.83 -12.46 -13.82
C VAL A 498 -2.58 -12.24 -12.97
N PRO A 499 -2.13 -10.99 -12.79
CA PRO A 499 -1.01 -10.70 -11.91
C PRO A 499 -1.48 -10.89 -10.46
N MET A 500 -0.95 -11.93 -9.81
CA MET A 500 -1.18 -12.11 -8.38
C MET A 500 -0.10 -11.35 -7.62
N SER A 501 -0.43 -10.78 -6.47
CA SER A 501 0.57 -10.09 -5.65
C SER A 501 1.75 -11.01 -5.36
N ALA A 502 2.96 -10.46 -5.38
CA ALA A 502 4.16 -11.20 -5.05
C ALA A 502 4.12 -11.72 -3.60
N THR A 503 4.88 -12.78 -3.33
CA THR A 503 4.92 -13.40 -2.00
C THR A 503 6.32 -13.88 -1.63
N ALA A 504 6.52 -14.11 -0.33
CA ALA A 504 7.58 -14.93 0.21
C ALA A 504 6.95 -15.93 1.19
N HIS A 505 6.81 -17.17 0.74
CA HIS A 505 6.11 -18.21 1.49
C HIS A 505 6.81 -19.57 1.37
N ARG A 506 6.81 -20.31 2.46
CA ARG A 506 7.33 -21.67 2.55
C ARG A 506 6.18 -22.64 2.80
N PHE A 507 5.97 -23.53 1.86
CA PHE A 507 5.07 -24.68 2.02
C PHE A 507 5.79 -25.78 2.78
N ALA A 508 5.18 -26.27 3.86
CA ALA A 508 5.77 -27.31 4.69
C ALA A 508 5.57 -28.73 4.08
N PRO A 509 6.41 -29.71 4.44
CA PRO A 509 6.15 -31.12 4.10
C PRO A 509 4.76 -31.57 4.58
N GLY A 510 4.05 -32.34 3.77
CA GLY A 510 2.68 -32.76 4.04
C GLY A 510 1.59 -31.79 3.56
N HIS A 511 1.97 -30.55 3.19
CA HIS A 511 1.06 -29.56 2.60
C HIS A 511 0.88 -29.77 1.10
N ARG A 512 -0.03 -28.98 0.47
CA ARG A 512 -0.28 -28.99 -0.97
C ARG A 512 -0.42 -27.57 -1.50
N LEU A 513 0.08 -27.34 -2.70
CA LEU A 513 -0.27 -26.17 -3.50
C LEU A 513 -1.74 -26.28 -3.93
N ARG A 514 -2.44 -25.16 -3.92
CA ARG A 514 -3.80 -25.05 -4.45
C ARG A 514 -4.00 -23.71 -5.15
N VAL A 515 -4.72 -23.75 -6.27
CA VAL A 515 -5.18 -22.55 -6.97
C VAL A 515 -6.68 -22.50 -6.95
N GLN A 516 -7.23 -21.34 -6.66
CA GLN A 516 -8.64 -21.00 -6.83
C GLN A 516 -8.79 -20.06 -8.01
N VAL A 517 -9.86 -20.24 -8.82
CA VAL A 517 -10.26 -19.30 -9.87
C VAL A 517 -11.75 -19.02 -9.73
N SER A 518 -12.14 -17.73 -9.76
CA SER A 518 -13.54 -17.31 -9.61
C SER A 518 -13.80 -15.99 -10.33
N GLY A 519 -15.06 -15.53 -10.35
CA GLY A 519 -15.50 -14.30 -11.01
C GLY A 519 -15.33 -13.02 -10.17
N GLY A 520 -14.65 -13.08 -9.03
CA GLY A 520 -14.44 -11.88 -8.21
C GLY A 520 -14.05 -12.16 -6.77
N ALA A 521 -13.84 -11.09 -5.99
CA ALA A 521 -13.61 -11.13 -4.54
C ALA A 521 -14.26 -9.90 -3.88
N HIS A 522 -15.57 -9.94 -3.82
CA HIS A 522 -16.39 -8.84 -3.28
C HIS A 522 -16.43 -8.89 -1.74
N PRO A 523 -16.35 -7.76 -1.03
CA PRO A 523 -16.33 -6.39 -1.50
C PRO A 523 -14.92 -5.75 -1.56
N ARG A 524 -13.84 -6.55 -1.58
CA ARG A 524 -12.49 -5.99 -1.75
C ARG A 524 -12.40 -5.22 -3.07
N TRP A 525 -12.87 -5.81 -4.18
CA TRP A 525 -13.17 -5.12 -5.42
C TRP A 525 -14.68 -4.94 -5.60
N ALA A 526 -15.07 -3.86 -6.27
CA ALA A 526 -16.44 -3.71 -6.72
C ALA A 526 -16.78 -4.84 -7.69
N ARG A 527 -17.93 -5.49 -7.48
CA ARG A 527 -18.39 -6.57 -8.35
C ARG A 527 -18.46 -6.14 -9.82
N ASN A 528 -18.12 -7.02 -10.73
CA ASN A 528 -18.46 -6.85 -12.14
C ASN A 528 -19.98 -7.05 -12.29
N THR A 529 -20.63 -6.20 -13.04
CA THR A 529 -22.09 -6.26 -13.24
C THR A 529 -22.51 -7.19 -14.38
N GLY A 530 -21.55 -7.73 -15.15
CA GLY A 530 -21.79 -8.51 -16.36
C GLY A 530 -22.21 -7.65 -17.55
N THR A 531 -22.19 -6.33 -17.41
CA THR A 531 -22.62 -5.34 -18.42
C THR A 531 -21.51 -4.34 -18.72
N ALA A 532 -21.65 -3.57 -19.81
CA ALA A 532 -20.75 -2.46 -20.15
C ALA A 532 -21.05 -1.17 -19.36
N GLU A 533 -22.02 -1.18 -18.44
CA GLU A 533 -22.34 -0.02 -17.61
C GLU A 533 -21.18 0.32 -16.68
N GLN A 534 -20.87 1.60 -16.54
CA GLN A 534 -19.91 2.05 -15.54
C GLN A 534 -20.41 1.75 -14.13
N ILE A 535 -19.57 1.20 -13.28
CA ILE A 535 -19.94 0.77 -11.91
C ILE A 535 -20.51 1.91 -11.06
N ALA A 536 -20.09 3.16 -11.31
CA ALA A 536 -20.61 4.35 -10.64
C ALA A 536 -22.12 4.51 -10.79
N THR A 537 -22.65 4.20 -11.98
CA THR A 537 -24.03 4.47 -12.42
C THR A 537 -24.80 3.21 -12.81
N ALA A 538 -24.14 2.04 -12.80
CA ALA A 538 -24.73 0.76 -13.17
C ALA A 538 -26.01 0.47 -12.36
N THR A 539 -27.02 -0.05 -13.06
CA THR A 539 -28.31 -0.43 -12.46
C THR A 539 -28.67 -1.87 -12.74
N SER A 540 -27.98 -2.51 -13.69
CA SER A 540 -28.27 -3.87 -14.16
C SER A 540 -27.25 -4.87 -13.62
N LEU A 541 -27.70 -6.09 -13.33
CA LEU A 541 -26.86 -7.22 -12.96
C LEU A 541 -27.17 -8.38 -13.89
N VAL A 542 -26.15 -8.87 -14.60
CA VAL A 542 -26.28 -9.96 -15.57
C VAL A 542 -25.29 -11.07 -15.20
N PRO A 543 -25.76 -12.28 -14.87
CA PRO A 543 -24.88 -13.42 -14.65
C PRO A 543 -24.05 -13.77 -15.88
N VAL A 544 -22.81 -14.22 -15.68
CA VAL A 544 -21.88 -14.59 -16.76
C VAL A 544 -21.38 -16.02 -16.54
N ASP A 545 -21.53 -16.85 -17.57
CA ASP A 545 -20.92 -18.17 -17.62
C ASP A 545 -19.47 -18.00 -18.13
N ILE A 546 -18.51 -18.49 -17.37
CA ILE A 546 -17.08 -18.32 -17.64
C ILE A 546 -16.47 -19.71 -17.81
N GLU A 547 -15.69 -19.89 -18.87
CA GLU A 547 -15.00 -21.13 -19.18
C GLU A 547 -13.49 -20.87 -19.29
N ILE A 548 -12.68 -21.82 -18.78
CA ILE A 548 -11.23 -21.78 -18.73
C ILE A 548 -10.68 -23.00 -19.47
N SER A 549 -9.76 -22.78 -20.41
CA SER A 549 -9.02 -23.86 -21.07
C SER A 549 -7.88 -24.33 -20.17
N HIS A 550 -7.72 -25.64 -19.99
CA HIS A 550 -6.60 -26.21 -19.26
C HIS A 550 -5.32 -26.25 -20.10
N ARG A 551 -5.46 -26.37 -21.42
CA ARG A 551 -4.33 -26.60 -22.33
C ARG A 551 -3.27 -25.50 -22.31
N GLU A 552 -3.69 -24.25 -22.14
CA GLU A 552 -2.83 -23.07 -22.23
C GLU A 552 -2.71 -22.32 -20.90
N THR A 553 -3.08 -23.01 -19.82
CA THR A 553 -3.03 -22.44 -18.47
C THR A 553 -1.70 -22.73 -17.80
N VAL A 554 -1.05 -21.68 -17.27
CA VAL A 554 0.23 -21.80 -16.56
C VAL A 554 0.20 -20.94 -15.29
N LEU A 555 0.27 -21.59 -14.14
CA LEU A 555 0.65 -20.94 -12.88
C LEU A 555 2.18 -20.86 -12.83
N SER A 556 2.73 -19.68 -12.72
CA SER A 556 4.16 -19.43 -12.59
C SER A 556 4.53 -19.09 -11.15
N LEU A 557 5.42 -19.89 -10.57
CA LEU A 557 5.91 -19.72 -9.20
C LEU A 557 7.43 -19.51 -9.20
N PRO A 558 7.93 -18.40 -8.63
CA PRO A 558 9.37 -18.15 -8.49
C PRO A 558 9.93 -18.97 -7.32
N VAL A 559 10.78 -19.95 -7.63
CA VAL A 559 11.40 -20.87 -6.66
C VAL A 559 12.89 -20.58 -6.59
N PRO A 560 13.44 -20.08 -5.47
CA PRO A 560 14.88 -19.87 -5.30
C PRO A 560 15.64 -21.21 -5.40
N LEU A 561 16.81 -21.20 -6.04
CA LEU A 561 17.72 -22.33 -5.98
C LEU A 561 18.22 -22.48 -4.53
N ARG A 562 18.30 -23.74 -4.06
CA ARG A 562 18.76 -24.07 -2.69
C ARG A 562 20.27 -23.89 -2.52
#